data_2a5bd4a27f03bf9141b7d5310d3ef34d
#
_entry.id   2a5bd4a27f03bf9141b7d5310d3ef34d
#
_cell.length_a   1.000
_cell.length_b   1.000
_cell.length_c   1.000
_cell.angle_alpha   90.00
_cell.angle_beta   90.00
_cell.angle_gamma   90.00
#
_symmetry.space_group_name_H-M   'P 1'
#
loop_
_entity.id
_entity.type
_entity.pdbx_description
1 polymer ?
#
loop_
_entity_poly.entity_id
_entity_poly.type
_entity_poly.pdbx_seq_one_letter_code
_entity_poly.pdbx_strand_id
1 'polypeptide(L)'
;MQIRRATERDADEVARVLRESFAEFERLYTREGYAATTPDAEAVRARLAEGPTWIAEERGAVLGTVSAVERDGNVYVRSMAVTPVARGRRIAFQLMRQLSMFALSLHVSRLYLSTTPFLFDAIRLYESLGFRRTGEPPHDLHGTPLVTLAKSLGR
;
A
#
# COMPACT_ATOMS: atom_id res chain seq x y z
N MET A 1 9.93 8.01 15.57
CA MET A 1 9.23 7.83 14.28
C MET A 1 7.77 8.24 14.42
N GLN A 2 7.26 8.92 13.42
CA GLN A 2 5.90 9.45 13.41
C GLN A 2 5.16 8.97 12.16
N ILE A 3 3.90 8.54 12.34
CA ILE A 3 2.99 8.27 11.22
C ILE A 3 2.11 9.49 11.08
N ARG A 4 2.05 10.08 9.89
CA ARG A 4 1.20 11.25 9.61
C ARG A 4 0.62 11.20 8.21
N ARG A 5 -0.39 12.03 7.98
CA ARG A 5 -0.95 12.20 6.64
C ARG A 5 0.09 12.86 5.73
N ALA A 6 0.20 12.32 4.52
CA ALA A 6 1.00 12.94 3.48
C ALA A 6 0.24 14.12 2.88
N THR A 7 1.00 15.13 2.45
CA THR A 7 0.48 16.28 1.71
C THR A 7 1.16 16.32 0.34
N GLU A 8 0.75 17.26 -0.50
CA GLU A 8 1.38 17.41 -1.82
C GLU A 8 2.89 17.63 -1.75
N ARG A 9 3.38 18.22 -0.67
CA ARG A 9 4.81 18.43 -0.45
C ARG A 9 5.58 17.13 -0.29
N ASP A 10 4.90 16.06 0.08
CA ASP A 10 5.52 14.75 0.32
C ASP A 10 5.59 13.90 -0.94
N ALA A 11 5.03 14.37 -2.06
CA ALA A 11 4.87 13.54 -3.26
C ALA A 11 6.21 13.00 -3.80
N ASP A 12 7.26 13.80 -3.81
CA ASP A 12 8.57 13.35 -4.28
C ASP A 12 9.12 12.22 -3.41
N GLU A 13 8.98 12.37 -2.08
CA GLU A 13 9.47 11.36 -1.14
C GLU A 13 8.64 10.09 -1.17
N VAL A 14 7.32 10.20 -1.34
CA VAL A 14 6.46 9.02 -1.50
C VAL A 14 6.85 8.27 -2.77
N ALA A 15 7.04 8.98 -3.88
CA ALA A 15 7.48 8.37 -5.14
C ALA A 15 8.83 7.67 -4.98
N ARG A 16 9.76 8.28 -4.24
CA ARG A 16 11.07 7.68 -3.95
C ARG A 16 10.93 6.39 -3.15
N VAL A 17 10.11 6.40 -2.09
CA VAL A 17 9.89 5.20 -1.26
C VAL A 17 9.34 4.05 -2.11
N LEU A 18 8.36 4.33 -2.97
CA LEU A 18 7.78 3.30 -3.84
C LEU A 18 8.83 2.75 -4.80
N ARG A 19 9.59 3.62 -5.43
CA ARG A 19 10.65 3.20 -6.36
C ARG A 19 11.70 2.34 -5.67
N GLU A 20 12.18 2.76 -4.52
CA GLU A 20 13.22 2.03 -3.77
C GLU A 20 12.70 0.68 -3.26
N SER A 21 11.44 0.65 -2.83
CA SER A 21 10.86 -0.57 -2.27
C SER A 21 10.64 -1.65 -3.31
N PHE A 22 10.29 -1.28 -4.54
CA PHE A 22 9.95 -2.24 -5.58
C PHE A 22 11.08 -2.51 -6.58
N ALA A 23 12.18 -1.78 -6.52
CA ALA A 23 13.28 -1.91 -7.48
C ALA A 23 13.82 -3.35 -7.58
N GLU A 24 13.90 -4.04 -6.47
CA GLU A 24 14.40 -5.42 -6.43
C GLU A 24 13.50 -6.42 -7.14
N PHE A 25 12.22 -6.07 -7.36
CA PHE A 25 11.23 -6.94 -7.98
C PHE A 25 10.95 -6.57 -9.43
N GLU A 26 11.63 -5.58 -9.98
CA GLU A 26 11.34 -5.05 -11.32
C GLU A 26 11.22 -6.14 -12.39
N ARG A 27 12.11 -7.12 -12.36
CA ARG A 27 12.14 -8.19 -13.35
C ARG A 27 10.94 -9.13 -13.31
N LEU A 28 10.21 -9.14 -12.19
CA LEU A 28 9.07 -10.02 -11.98
C LEU A 28 7.76 -9.38 -12.45
N TYR A 29 7.77 -8.08 -12.70
CA TYR A 29 6.63 -7.34 -13.25
C TYR A 29 6.73 -7.25 -14.77
N THR A 30 5.59 -7.06 -15.42
CA THR A 30 5.61 -6.53 -16.77
C THR A 30 6.07 -5.08 -16.69
N ARG A 31 6.52 -4.52 -17.81
CA ARG A 31 6.98 -3.14 -17.85
C ARG A 31 5.90 -2.16 -17.37
N GLU A 32 4.69 -2.33 -17.89
CA GLU A 32 3.55 -1.47 -17.55
C GLU A 32 3.07 -1.71 -16.12
N GLY A 33 3.10 -2.95 -15.66
CA GLY A 33 2.75 -3.30 -14.27
C GLY A 33 3.71 -2.65 -13.29
N TYR A 34 5.00 -2.69 -13.59
CA TYR A 34 6.01 -2.05 -12.75
C TYR A 34 5.81 -0.54 -12.71
N ALA A 35 5.56 0.08 -13.87
CA ALA A 35 5.32 1.52 -13.94
C ALA A 35 4.11 1.94 -13.09
N ALA A 36 3.05 1.13 -13.09
CA ALA A 36 1.85 1.40 -12.26
C ALA A 36 2.15 1.29 -10.76
N THR A 37 3.12 0.45 -10.40
CA THR A 37 3.53 0.22 -9.00
C THR A 37 4.47 1.33 -8.50
N THR A 38 5.19 1.98 -9.42
CA THR A 38 6.17 3.01 -9.10
C THR A 38 5.79 4.35 -9.76
N PRO A 39 4.67 4.95 -9.32
CA PRO A 39 4.24 6.25 -9.87
C PRO A 39 5.27 7.34 -9.58
N ASP A 40 5.39 8.30 -10.51
CA ASP A 40 6.21 9.48 -10.28
C ASP A 40 5.49 10.46 -9.34
N ALA A 41 6.16 11.56 -9.00
CA ALA A 41 5.60 12.54 -8.06
C ALA A 41 4.28 13.15 -8.55
N GLU A 42 4.15 13.39 -9.86
CA GLU A 42 2.91 13.92 -10.41
C GLU A 42 1.76 12.94 -10.22
N ALA A 43 2.00 11.66 -10.52
CA ALA A 43 1.00 10.61 -10.32
C ALA A 43 0.66 10.43 -8.84
N VAL A 44 1.64 10.55 -7.95
CA VAL A 44 1.40 10.52 -6.50
C VAL A 44 0.47 11.66 -6.09
N ARG A 45 0.72 12.88 -6.58
CA ARG A 45 -0.16 14.03 -6.28
C ARG A 45 -1.59 13.77 -6.71
N ALA A 46 -1.78 13.19 -7.90
CA ALA A 46 -3.10 12.85 -8.39
C ALA A 46 -3.78 11.82 -7.47
N ARG A 47 -3.02 10.83 -6.99
CA ARG A 47 -3.56 9.80 -6.09
C ARG A 47 -3.93 10.35 -4.71
N LEU A 48 -3.26 11.40 -4.24
CA LEU A 48 -3.61 12.05 -2.97
C LEU A 48 -5.04 12.60 -2.98
N ALA A 49 -5.55 12.96 -4.14
CA ALA A 49 -6.93 13.43 -4.28
C ALA A 49 -7.95 12.30 -4.22
N GLU A 50 -7.54 11.05 -4.40
CA GLU A 50 -8.44 9.89 -4.37
C GLU A 50 -8.72 9.37 -2.97
N GLY A 51 -7.87 9.70 -2.01
CA GLY A 51 -8.04 9.27 -0.63
C GLY A 51 -6.78 9.55 0.17
N PRO A 52 -6.81 9.29 1.49
CA PRO A 52 -5.68 9.61 2.34
C PRO A 52 -4.47 8.72 2.07
N THR A 53 -3.30 9.31 2.17
CA THR A 53 -2.01 8.61 2.16
C THR A 53 -1.31 8.94 3.48
N TRP A 54 -0.72 7.93 4.10
CA TRP A 54 0.09 8.11 5.31
C TRP A 54 1.54 7.83 5.00
N ILE A 55 2.41 8.50 5.74
CA ILE A 55 3.85 8.27 5.67
C ILE A 55 4.40 8.02 7.07
N ALA A 56 5.44 7.22 7.13
CA ALA A 56 6.25 7.04 8.32
C ALA A 56 7.49 7.91 8.18
N GLU A 57 7.65 8.86 9.09
CA GLU A 57 8.72 9.85 9.02
C GLU A 57 9.58 9.79 10.26
N GLU A 58 10.88 9.87 10.07
CA GLU A 58 11.84 9.89 11.17
C GLU A 58 12.96 10.86 10.80
N ARG A 59 13.16 11.88 11.64
CA ARG A 59 14.22 12.88 11.43
C ARG A 59 14.18 13.49 10.02
N GLY A 60 13.00 13.77 9.54
CA GLY A 60 12.79 14.37 8.22
C GLY A 60 12.87 13.40 7.05
N ALA A 61 13.16 12.13 7.29
CA ALA A 61 13.22 11.12 6.24
C ALA A 61 11.92 10.31 6.19
N VAL A 62 11.38 10.11 5.00
CA VAL A 62 10.20 9.25 4.79
C VAL A 62 10.68 7.82 4.58
N LEU A 63 10.22 6.91 5.42
CA LEU A 63 10.66 5.51 5.43
C LEU A 63 9.63 4.55 4.88
N GLY A 64 8.38 4.94 4.84
CA GLY A 64 7.30 4.08 4.37
C GLY A 64 6.05 4.86 4.04
N THR A 65 5.12 4.23 3.34
CA THR A 65 3.87 4.85 2.91
C THR A 65 2.76 3.80 2.73
N VAL A 66 1.52 4.25 2.82
CA VAL A 66 0.33 3.46 2.45
C VAL A 66 -0.80 4.41 2.11
N SER A 67 -1.64 4.03 1.14
CA SER A 67 -2.80 4.82 0.74
C SER A 67 -4.10 4.03 0.91
N ALA A 68 -5.19 4.75 1.14
CA ALA A 68 -6.53 4.18 1.23
C ALA A 68 -7.44 4.88 0.22
N VAL A 69 -8.28 4.08 -0.43
CA VAL A 69 -9.31 4.62 -1.34
C VAL A 69 -10.64 3.97 -0.95
N GLU A 70 -11.64 4.79 -0.65
CA GLU A 70 -12.97 4.27 -0.36
C GLU A 70 -13.66 3.90 -1.68
N ARG A 71 -14.13 2.66 -1.78
CA ARG A 71 -14.81 2.14 -2.98
C ARG A 71 -15.95 1.22 -2.57
N ASP A 72 -17.15 1.56 -3.02
CA ASP A 72 -18.34 0.69 -2.87
C ASP A 72 -18.57 0.21 -1.42
N GLY A 73 -18.38 1.10 -0.45
CA GLY A 73 -18.59 0.77 0.97
C GLY A 73 -17.44 -0.02 1.60
N ASN A 74 -16.32 -0.15 0.93
CA ASN A 74 -15.12 -0.81 1.42
C ASN A 74 -13.93 0.14 1.30
N VAL A 75 -12.80 -0.21 1.89
CA VAL A 75 -11.56 0.55 1.72
C VAL A 75 -10.54 -0.31 0.99
N TYR A 76 -10.07 0.20 -0.14
CA TYR A 76 -9.01 -0.40 -0.91
C TYR A 76 -7.65 0.12 -0.39
N VAL A 77 -6.76 -0.80 -0.03
CA VAL A 77 -5.41 -0.50 0.44
C VAL A 77 -4.48 -0.51 -0.77
N ARG A 78 -3.78 0.61 -1.00
CA ARG A 78 -2.92 0.75 -2.18
C ARG A 78 -1.54 1.25 -1.79
N SER A 79 -0.53 0.79 -2.52
CA SER A 79 0.83 1.34 -2.46
C SER A 79 1.47 1.29 -1.08
N MET A 80 1.31 0.16 -0.37
CA MET A 80 2.02 -0.05 0.89
C MET A 80 3.47 -0.40 0.58
N ALA A 81 4.39 0.37 1.15
CA ALA A 81 5.81 0.18 0.88
C ALA A 81 6.66 0.72 2.04
N VAL A 82 7.80 0.07 2.27
CA VAL A 82 8.81 0.49 3.25
C VAL A 82 10.17 0.41 2.56
N THR A 83 10.99 1.43 2.69
CA THR A 83 12.33 1.42 2.08
C THR A 83 13.14 0.24 2.60
N PRO A 84 13.99 -0.37 1.76
CA PRO A 84 14.76 -1.54 2.17
C PRO A 84 15.57 -1.34 3.45
N VAL A 85 16.18 -0.17 3.63
CA VAL A 85 17.01 0.12 4.82
C VAL A 85 16.21 0.20 6.11
N ALA A 86 14.89 0.40 6.02
CA ALA A 86 14.03 0.53 7.20
C ALA A 86 13.20 -0.72 7.49
N ARG A 87 13.39 -1.80 6.73
CA ARG A 87 12.67 -3.06 6.94
C ARG A 87 13.03 -3.67 8.30
N GLY A 88 12.11 -4.45 8.86
CA GLY A 88 12.31 -5.12 10.14
C GLY A 88 12.03 -4.24 11.36
N ARG A 89 11.51 -3.03 11.15
CA ARG A 89 11.20 -2.09 12.23
C ARG A 89 9.71 -1.94 12.52
N ARG A 90 8.89 -2.85 11.96
CA ARG A 90 7.42 -2.84 12.12
C ARG A 90 6.74 -1.58 11.55
N ILE A 91 7.39 -0.92 10.60
CA ILE A 91 6.84 0.30 10.00
C ILE A 91 5.56 -0.02 9.22
N ALA A 92 5.57 -1.08 8.42
CA ALA A 92 4.39 -1.51 7.66
C ALA A 92 3.22 -1.81 8.60
N PHE A 93 3.48 -2.48 9.73
CA PHE A 93 2.46 -2.77 10.74
C PHE A 93 1.82 -1.47 11.26
N GLN A 94 2.65 -0.47 11.57
CA GLN A 94 2.16 0.81 12.09
C GLN A 94 1.36 1.59 11.05
N LEU A 95 1.81 1.57 9.80
CA LEU A 95 1.08 2.20 8.69
C LEU A 95 -0.29 1.54 8.51
N MET A 96 -0.32 0.21 8.48
CA MET A 96 -1.57 -0.53 8.31
C MET A 96 -2.52 -0.32 9.50
N ARG A 97 -1.98 -0.19 10.70
CA ARG A 97 -2.79 0.12 11.88
C ARG A 97 -3.47 1.48 11.72
N GLN A 98 -2.74 2.49 11.26
CA GLN A 98 -3.29 3.82 11.05
C GLN A 98 -4.40 3.79 9.99
N LEU A 99 -4.17 3.10 8.89
CA LEU A 99 -5.17 2.94 7.84
C LEU A 99 -6.41 2.21 8.37
N SER A 100 -6.22 1.17 9.17
CA SER A 100 -7.34 0.41 9.75
C SER A 100 -8.21 1.27 10.65
N MET A 101 -7.61 2.16 11.44
CA MET A 101 -8.34 3.10 12.29
C MET A 101 -9.19 4.04 11.45
N PHE A 102 -8.65 4.52 10.33
CA PHE A 102 -9.40 5.34 9.40
C PHE A 102 -10.60 4.58 8.82
N ALA A 103 -10.38 3.35 8.38
CA ALA A 103 -11.45 2.54 7.80
C ALA A 103 -12.57 2.26 8.83
N LEU A 104 -12.21 2.00 10.08
CA LEU A 104 -13.18 1.80 11.14
C LEU A 104 -14.03 3.06 11.35
N SER A 105 -13.43 4.24 11.23
CA SER A 105 -14.15 5.52 11.38
C SER A 105 -15.18 5.74 10.28
N LEU A 106 -15.00 5.11 9.12
CA LEU A 106 -15.92 5.21 7.99
C LEU A 106 -17.08 4.20 8.06
N HIS A 107 -17.04 3.25 9.01
CA HIS A 107 -18.04 2.19 9.14
C HIS A 107 -18.12 1.29 7.89
N VAL A 108 -17.00 1.12 7.19
CA VAL A 108 -16.95 0.22 6.03
C VAL A 108 -16.92 -1.24 6.48
N SER A 109 -17.30 -2.16 5.59
CA SER A 109 -17.43 -3.58 5.92
C SER A 109 -16.08 -4.32 5.90
N ARG A 110 -15.18 -3.92 5.01
CA ARG A 110 -13.91 -4.62 4.85
C ARG A 110 -12.81 -3.75 4.27
N LEU A 111 -11.58 -4.18 4.54
CA LEU A 111 -10.40 -3.74 3.82
C LEU A 111 -10.08 -4.78 2.74
N TYR A 112 -9.62 -4.35 1.58
CA TYR A 112 -9.14 -5.28 0.57
C TYR A 112 -7.95 -4.68 -0.17
N LEU A 113 -7.16 -5.56 -0.79
CA LEU A 113 -5.98 -5.15 -1.55
C LEU A 113 -5.70 -6.19 -2.64
N SER A 114 -4.93 -5.77 -3.62
CA SER A 114 -4.39 -6.67 -4.63
C SER A 114 -2.86 -6.68 -4.50
N THR A 115 -2.27 -7.86 -4.63
CA THR A 115 -0.82 -8.02 -4.54
C THR A 115 -0.37 -9.09 -5.51
N THR A 116 0.90 -9.05 -5.90
CA THR A 116 1.45 -10.07 -6.78
C THR A 116 1.84 -11.30 -5.96
N PRO A 117 1.70 -12.52 -6.51
CA PRO A 117 2.04 -13.74 -5.78
C PRO A 117 3.50 -13.84 -5.36
N PHE A 118 4.40 -13.11 -6.01
CA PHE A 118 5.83 -13.17 -5.69
C PHE A 118 6.26 -12.24 -4.54
N LEU A 119 5.38 -11.38 -4.03
CA LEU A 119 5.68 -10.52 -2.89
C LEU A 119 5.41 -11.28 -1.59
N PHE A 120 6.25 -12.29 -1.30
CA PHE A 120 6.03 -13.21 -0.19
C PHE A 120 5.98 -12.51 1.17
N ASP A 121 6.89 -11.57 1.42
CA ASP A 121 6.95 -10.88 2.71
C ASP A 121 5.73 -9.99 2.93
N ALA A 122 5.25 -9.33 1.88
CA ALA A 122 4.05 -8.51 1.94
C ALA A 122 2.83 -9.39 2.24
N ILE A 123 2.70 -10.52 1.56
CA ILE A 123 1.59 -11.45 1.77
C ILE A 123 1.61 -11.97 3.22
N ARG A 124 2.78 -12.34 3.74
CA ARG A 124 2.89 -12.77 5.14
C ARG A 124 2.46 -11.67 6.11
N LEU A 125 2.85 -10.43 5.84
CA LEU A 125 2.42 -9.31 6.66
C LEU A 125 0.89 -9.20 6.67
N TYR A 126 0.29 -9.19 5.49
CA TYR A 126 -1.17 -9.07 5.39
C TYR A 126 -1.88 -10.21 6.09
N GLU A 127 -1.39 -11.44 5.91
CA GLU A 127 -1.98 -12.60 6.58
C GLU A 127 -1.86 -12.49 8.10
N SER A 128 -0.73 -12.00 8.60
CA SER A 128 -0.54 -11.79 10.04
C SER A 128 -1.49 -10.73 10.60
N LEU A 129 -1.97 -9.82 9.75
CA LEU A 129 -2.94 -8.78 10.13
C LEU A 129 -4.39 -9.24 9.96
N GLY A 130 -4.61 -10.47 9.54
CA GLY A 130 -5.95 -11.02 9.41
C GLY A 130 -6.53 -11.02 8.00
N PHE A 131 -5.76 -10.60 7.00
CA PHE A 131 -6.21 -10.68 5.61
C PHE A 131 -6.20 -12.13 5.14
N ARG A 132 -7.14 -12.46 4.25
CA ARG A 132 -7.27 -13.79 3.64
C ARG A 132 -7.54 -13.64 2.16
N ARG A 133 -7.13 -14.61 1.35
CA ARG A 133 -7.48 -14.66 -0.06
C ARG A 133 -8.99 -14.75 -0.19
N THR A 134 -9.55 -14.00 -1.15
CA THR A 134 -11.00 -13.86 -1.28
C THR A 134 -11.66 -14.98 -2.08
N GLY A 135 -10.94 -15.75 -2.82
CA GLY A 135 -11.52 -16.71 -3.76
C GLY A 135 -12.01 -16.06 -5.06
N GLU A 136 -11.88 -14.77 -5.22
CA GLU A 136 -12.16 -14.12 -6.48
C GLU A 136 -11.15 -14.59 -7.54
N PRO A 137 -11.56 -14.64 -8.82
CA PRO A 137 -10.62 -15.06 -9.88
C PRO A 137 -9.38 -14.17 -9.89
N PRO A 138 -8.20 -14.74 -10.17
CA PRO A 138 -7.00 -13.93 -10.35
C PRO A 138 -7.22 -12.93 -11.47
N HIS A 139 -6.63 -11.76 -11.33
CA HIS A 139 -6.66 -10.71 -12.34
C HIS A 139 -5.23 -10.24 -12.57
N ASP A 140 -5.05 -9.20 -13.36
CA ASP A 140 -3.70 -8.76 -13.68
C ASP A 140 -3.57 -7.25 -13.67
N LEU A 141 -2.33 -6.80 -13.45
CA LEU A 141 -1.93 -5.40 -13.55
C LEU A 141 -1.10 -5.28 -14.82
N HIS A 142 -1.78 -4.95 -15.93
CA HIS A 142 -1.11 -4.85 -17.23
C HIS A 142 -0.27 -6.09 -17.56
N GLY A 143 -0.81 -7.28 -17.29
CA GLY A 143 -0.14 -8.56 -17.54
C GLY A 143 0.65 -9.13 -16.37
N THR A 144 0.83 -8.38 -15.28
CA THR A 144 1.42 -8.92 -14.06
C THR A 144 0.32 -9.54 -13.20
N PRO A 145 0.44 -10.82 -12.80
CA PRO A 145 -0.63 -11.48 -12.05
C PRO A 145 -0.88 -10.82 -10.70
N LEU A 146 -2.15 -10.72 -10.31
CA LEU A 146 -2.56 -10.22 -9.01
C LEU A 146 -3.52 -11.19 -8.34
N VAL A 147 -3.48 -11.24 -7.02
CA VAL A 147 -4.46 -11.93 -6.19
C VAL A 147 -5.05 -10.93 -5.21
N THR A 148 -6.31 -11.15 -4.83
CA THR A 148 -7.01 -10.26 -3.91
C THR A 148 -7.03 -10.86 -2.51
N LEU A 149 -6.73 -10.03 -1.52
CA LEU A 149 -6.81 -10.34 -0.10
C LEU A 149 -7.78 -9.37 0.55
N ALA A 150 -8.52 -9.85 1.54
CA ALA A 150 -9.46 -9.00 2.24
C ALA A 150 -9.51 -9.34 3.72
N LYS A 151 -9.94 -8.35 4.52
CA LYS A 151 -10.12 -8.49 5.95
C LYS A 151 -11.46 -7.88 6.32
N SER A 152 -12.32 -8.66 6.99
CA SER A 152 -13.58 -8.16 7.53
C SER A 152 -13.30 -7.26 8.73
N LEU A 153 -14.06 -6.17 8.85
CA LEU A 153 -13.97 -5.24 9.97
C LEU A 153 -15.07 -5.46 11.00
N GLY A 154 -15.69 -6.64 11.03
CA GLY A 154 -16.69 -6.99 12.03
C GLY A 154 -18.06 -6.38 11.77
N ARG A 155 -18.37 -6.07 10.51
CA ARG A 155 -19.64 -5.44 10.13
C ARG A 155 -20.48 -6.37 9.28
#